data_483d87d63432da1eaa7bc420ae0f5287
#
_entry.id   483d87d63432da1eaa7bc420ae0f5287
#
_cell.length_a   1.000
_cell.length_b   1.000
_cell.length_c   1.000
_cell.angle_alpha   90.00
_cell.angle_beta   90.00
_cell.angle_gamma   90.00
#
_symmetry.space_group_name_H-M   'P 1'
#
loop_
_entity.id
_entity.type
_entity.pdbx_description
1 polymer ?
#
loop_
_entity_poly.entity_id
_entity_poly.type
_entity_poly.pdbx_seq_one_letter_code
_entity_poly.pdbx_strand_id
1 'polypeptide(L)'
;MLTACGGASQQTTAEAEKFDYNVEQFADLQILRYRVPGFEELSLQQKQLVYYLTEAALQGRDILFDQNGKYNLRIRKALEAVYTGYKGDKQSADFKAMEVYLKRVWFSNGIHHHYGCEKFVPGFTPEFFKQALASVDASELPLAEGQTLEQFCDEIFPVIFDPAVMPKRVNQADGEDLVLTSACNYYEGVTQKEAEDFYNALKDPKDETPVSYGLNSRLVKENGRVQEKVWKVGGLYGQALEKIVYWLKKAEGVAETPEQKAVIAKLVEYYETGDLKTFDDYAILWVKDLNSRVDFVNGFTESYGDPLGMKASWESLVNFKDLEATRRTETISANAQWFEDH
;
A
#
# COMPACT_ATOMS: atom_id res chain seq x y z
N MET A 1 -59.62 -46.38 -20.38
CA MET A 1 -59.42 -44.91 -20.40
C MET A 1 -58.46 -44.60 -19.28
N LEU A 2 -57.20 -44.36 -19.61
CA LEU A 2 -56.15 -43.96 -18.70
C LEU A 2 -55.80 -42.49 -19.01
N THR A 3 -56.10 -41.58 -18.10
CA THR A 3 -55.77 -40.17 -18.18
C THR A 3 -54.44 -39.96 -17.45
N ALA A 4 -53.42 -39.65 -18.18
CA ALA A 4 -52.09 -39.25 -17.63
C ALA A 4 -52.15 -37.76 -17.31
N CYS A 5 -52.02 -37.40 -16.02
CA CYS A 5 -51.73 -36.04 -15.57
C CYS A 5 -50.23 -35.74 -15.70
N GLY A 6 -49.88 -34.96 -16.71
CA GLY A 6 -48.54 -34.41 -16.84
C GLY A 6 -48.40 -33.22 -15.89
N GLY A 7 -47.61 -33.39 -14.82
CA GLY A 7 -47.17 -32.30 -13.97
C GLY A 7 -46.03 -31.53 -14.66
N ALA A 8 -46.32 -30.32 -15.11
CA ALA A 8 -45.27 -29.39 -15.55
C ALA A 8 -44.56 -28.84 -14.32
N SER A 9 -43.32 -29.27 -14.12
CA SER A 9 -42.41 -28.63 -13.16
C SER A 9 -42.08 -27.23 -13.66
N GLN A 10 -42.66 -26.22 -13.05
CA GLN A 10 -42.19 -24.85 -13.18
C GLN A 10 -40.81 -24.75 -12.61
N GLN A 11 -39.79 -24.77 -13.45
CA GLN A 11 -38.48 -24.25 -13.11
C GLN A 11 -38.64 -22.74 -12.91
N THR A 12 -38.74 -22.32 -11.64
CA THR A 12 -38.50 -20.93 -11.26
C THR A 12 -37.07 -20.63 -11.61
N THR A 13 -36.83 -19.94 -12.71
CA THR A 13 -35.58 -19.26 -12.97
C THR A 13 -35.43 -18.21 -11.91
N ALA A 14 -34.63 -18.49 -10.89
CA ALA A 14 -34.17 -17.45 -9.96
C ALA A 14 -33.53 -16.36 -10.81
N GLU A 15 -34.12 -15.17 -10.85
CA GLU A 15 -33.48 -14.00 -11.43
C GLU A 15 -32.12 -13.86 -10.78
N ALA A 16 -31.06 -13.96 -11.57
CA ALA A 16 -29.71 -13.77 -11.07
C ALA A 16 -29.64 -12.36 -10.47
N GLU A 17 -29.49 -12.29 -9.16
CA GLU A 17 -29.42 -11.03 -8.42
C GLU A 17 -28.41 -10.11 -9.10
N LYS A 18 -28.89 -8.97 -9.59
CA LYS A 18 -28.08 -8.02 -10.37
C LYS A 18 -26.97 -7.50 -9.44
N PHE A 19 -25.76 -7.94 -9.66
CA PHE A 19 -24.61 -7.49 -8.89
C PHE A 19 -24.29 -6.05 -9.26
N ASP A 20 -24.35 -5.16 -8.27
CA ASP A 20 -23.96 -3.77 -8.43
C ASP A 20 -22.44 -3.62 -8.24
N TYR A 21 -21.74 -3.34 -9.34
CA TYR A 21 -20.29 -3.12 -9.34
C TYR A 21 -19.91 -1.74 -8.81
N ASN A 22 -20.80 -0.74 -8.88
CA ASN A 22 -20.53 0.62 -8.44
C ASN A 22 -20.85 0.77 -6.95
N VAL A 23 -19.83 1.04 -6.14
CA VAL A 23 -20.00 1.24 -4.68
C VAL A 23 -20.26 2.71 -4.38
N GLU A 24 -19.42 3.58 -4.93
CA GLU A 24 -19.47 5.02 -4.65
C GLU A 24 -18.71 5.79 -5.74
N GLN A 25 -19.12 7.04 -5.95
CA GLN A 25 -18.37 8.00 -6.76
C GLN A 25 -18.20 9.29 -5.94
N PHE A 26 -16.98 9.80 -5.88
CA PHE A 26 -16.66 11.07 -5.24
C PHE A 26 -15.49 11.75 -5.96
N ALA A 27 -15.52 13.08 -6.04
CA ALA A 27 -14.56 13.84 -6.83
C ALA A 27 -14.43 13.27 -8.25
N ASP A 28 -13.21 12.93 -8.65
CA ASP A 28 -12.85 12.31 -9.93
C ASP A 28 -12.64 10.78 -9.82
N LEU A 29 -13.08 10.17 -8.73
CA LEU A 29 -12.88 8.75 -8.41
C LEU A 29 -14.20 7.98 -8.41
N GLN A 30 -14.17 6.77 -8.95
CA GLN A 30 -15.25 5.79 -8.88
C GLN A 30 -14.74 4.52 -8.19
N ILE A 31 -15.40 4.12 -7.11
CA ILE A 31 -15.06 2.91 -6.36
C ILE A 31 -15.89 1.76 -6.89
N LEU A 32 -15.22 0.75 -7.40
CA LEU A 32 -15.82 -0.48 -7.91
C LEU A 32 -15.53 -1.64 -6.96
N ARG A 33 -16.48 -2.55 -6.90
CA ARG A 33 -16.28 -3.88 -6.28
C ARG A 33 -16.40 -4.95 -7.35
N TYR A 34 -15.75 -6.07 -7.11
CA TYR A 34 -15.75 -7.19 -8.03
C TYR A 34 -16.26 -8.45 -7.31
N ARG A 35 -16.90 -9.34 -8.05
CA ARG A 35 -17.06 -10.72 -7.61
C ARG A 35 -15.71 -11.42 -7.70
N VAL A 36 -15.51 -12.40 -6.85
CA VAL A 36 -14.31 -13.24 -6.85
C VAL A 36 -14.72 -14.67 -7.21
N PRO A 37 -14.98 -14.95 -8.52
CA PRO A 37 -15.41 -16.28 -8.95
C PRO A 37 -14.32 -17.31 -8.65
N GLY A 38 -14.74 -18.53 -8.29
CA GLY A 38 -13.82 -19.60 -7.95
C GLY A 38 -13.33 -19.62 -6.49
N PHE A 39 -13.64 -18.60 -5.67
CA PHE A 39 -13.27 -18.62 -4.26
C PHE A 39 -13.90 -19.79 -3.50
N GLU A 40 -15.16 -20.13 -3.80
CA GLU A 40 -15.88 -21.23 -3.18
C GLU A 40 -15.25 -22.59 -3.47
N GLU A 41 -14.55 -22.71 -4.59
CA GLU A 41 -13.88 -23.94 -5.03
C GLU A 41 -12.55 -24.17 -4.31
N LEU A 42 -12.00 -23.15 -3.64
CA LEU A 42 -10.78 -23.29 -2.88
C LEU A 42 -10.96 -24.28 -1.72
N SER A 43 -9.96 -25.09 -1.49
CA SER A 43 -9.90 -25.96 -0.30
C SER A 43 -9.88 -25.13 0.99
N LEU A 44 -10.19 -25.73 2.12
CA LEU A 44 -10.10 -25.05 3.42
C LEU A 44 -8.67 -24.53 3.68
N GLN A 45 -7.65 -25.31 3.34
CA GLN A 45 -6.24 -24.91 3.47
C GLN A 45 -5.94 -23.64 2.63
N GLN A 46 -6.39 -23.62 1.38
CA GLN A 46 -6.21 -22.45 0.50
C GLN A 46 -6.97 -21.22 1.02
N LYS A 47 -8.19 -21.38 1.53
CA LYS A 47 -8.95 -20.29 2.15
C LYS A 47 -8.25 -19.75 3.40
N GLN A 48 -7.67 -20.61 4.22
CA GLN A 48 -6.86 -20.19 5.37
C GLN A 48 -5.58 -19.46 4.94
N LEU A 49 -4.93 -19.94 3.87
CA LEU A 49 -3.76 -19.27 3.31
C LEU A 49 -4.09 -17.85 2.82
N VAL A 50 -5.15 -17.70 2.02
CA VAL A 50 -5.65 -16.39 1.57
C VAL A 50 -5.93 -15.47 2.75
N TYR A 51 -6.61 -15.98 3.78
CA TYR A 51 -6.91 -15.21 4.99
C TYR A 51 -5.64 -14.72 5.70
N TYR A 52 -4.67 -15.60 5.96
CA TYR A 52 -3.45 -15.22 6.68
C TYR A 52 -2.57 -14.25 5.87
N LEU A 53 -2.47 -14.44 4.55
CA LEU A 53 -1.75 -13.52 3.67
C LEU A 53 -2.45 -12.15 3.61
N THR A 54 -3.79 -12.11 3.60
CA THR A 54 -4.56 -10.87 3.62
C THR A 54 -4.38 -10.13 4.95
N GLU A 55 -4.39 -10.84 6.09
CA GLU A 55 -4.12 -10.25 7.39
C GLU A 55 -2.69 -9.65 7.44
N ALA A 56 -1.69 -10.35 6.88
CA ALA A 56 -0.35 -9.81 6.76
C ALA A 56 -0.32 -8.53 5.90
N ALA A 57 -1.03 -8.53 4.76
CA ALA A 57 -1.14 -7.38 3.88
C ALA A 57 -1.70 -6.14 4.58
N LEU A 58 -2.75 -6.30 5.39
CA LEU A 58 -3.41 -5.19 6.09
C LEU A 58 -2.50 -4.49 7.11
N GLN A 59 -1.48 -5.17 7.66
CA GLN A 59 -0.56 -4.56 8.64
C GLN A 59 0.40 -3.55 8.02
N GLY A 60 0.64 -3.61 6.70
CA GLY A 60 1.56 -2.71 6.00
C GLY A 60 0.97 -1.37 5.57
N ARG A 61 -0.34 -1.18 5.69
CA ARG A 61 -1.02 0.03 5.20
C ARG A 61 -0.45 1.33 5.78
N ASP A 62 -0.17 1.37 7.08
CA ASP A 62 0.37 2.55 7.74
C ASP A 62 1.81 2.87 7.28
N ILE A 63 2.57 1.87 6.85
CA ILE A 63 3.91 2.04 6.28
C ILE A 63 3.80 2.89 5.00
N LEU A 64 2.90 2.54 4.08
CA LEU A 64 2.74 3.26 2.82
C LEU A 64 2.33 4.73 3.03
N PHE A 65 1.43 5.00 4.00
CA PHE A 65 1.08 6.39 4.36
C PHE A 65 2.29 7.19 4.82
N ASP A 66 3.16 6.62 5.65
CA ASP A 66 4.38 7.27 6.13
C ASP A 66 5.42 7.43 5.01
N GLN A 67 5.59 6.43 4.13
CA GLN A 67 6.48 6.52 2.97
C GLN A 67 6.07 7.61 1.99
N ASN A 68 4.77 7.79 1.76
CA ASN A 68 4.24 8.82 0.85
C ASN A 68 4.35 10.25 1.40
N GLY A 69 4.64 10.42 2.70
CA GLY A 69 4.87 11.72 3.30
C GLY A 69 4.89 11.68 4.82
N LYS A 70 5.86 12.35 5.41
CA LYS A 70 6.15 12.37 6.86
C LYS A 70 4.91 12.67 7.73
N TYR A 71 3.98 13.46 7.24
CA TYR A 71 2.80 13.91 7.99
C TYR A 71 1.53 13.14 7.66
N ASN A 72 1.52 12.34 6.58
CA ASN A 72 0.32 11.72 6.04
C ASN A 72 -0.43 10.85 7.04
N LEU A 73 0.27 10.04 7.82
CA LEU A 73 -0.36 9.17 8.82
C LEU A 73 -1.06 9.98 9.93
N ARG A 74 -0.42 11.07 10.38
CA ARG A 74 -1.00 11.95 11.40
C ARG A 74 -2.17 12.75 10.84
N ILE A 75 -2.06 13.26 9.62
CA ILE A 75 -3.15 13.97 8.91
C ILE A 75 -4.34 13.03 8.72
N ARG A 76 -4.13 11.79 8.24
CA ARG A 76 -5.20 10.79 8.10
C ARG A 76 -5.91 10.55 9.43
N LYS A 77 -5.18 10.28 10.50
CA LYS A 77 -5.76 10.02 11.83
C LYS A 77 -6.54 11.22 12.37
N ALA A 78 -6.06 12.45 12.15
CA ALA A 78 -6.78 13.67 12.54
C ALA A 78 -8.09 13.83 11.76
N LEU A 79 -8.08 13.61 10.45
CA LEU A 79 -9.28 13.63 9.61
C LEU A 79 -10.27 12.53 10.01
N GLU A 80 -9.82 11.31 10.29
CA GLU A 80 -10.62 10.19 10.77
C GLU A 80 -11.28 10.50 12.13
N ALA A 81 -10.52 11.09 13.05
CA ALA A 81 -11.02 11.50 14.36
C ALA A 81 -12.13 12.55 14.23
N VAL A 82 -11.96 13.55 13.35
CA VAL A 82 -13.03 14.52 13.06
C VAL A 82 -14.21 13.84 12.36
N TYR A 83 -13.98 13.00 11.37
CA TYR A 83 -15.07 12.32 10.64
C TYR A 83 -15.98 11.52 11.56
N THR A 84 -15.39 10.81 12.52
CA THR A 84 -16.14 10.00 13.50
C THR A 84 -16.68 10.83 14.66
N GLY A 85 -15.86 11.66 15.27
CA GLY A 85 -16.10 12.32 16.56
C GLY A 85 -16.71 13.73 16.50
N TYR A 86 -16.77 14.39 15.32
CA TYR A 86 -17.30 15.75 15.20
C TYR A 86 -18.74 15.85 15.68
N LYS A 87 -18.99 16.81 16.59
CA LYS A 87 -20.28 17.02 17.23
C LYS A 87 -21.14 18.14 16.61
N GLY A 88 -20.58 18.83 15.61
CA GLY A 88 -21.30 19.91 14.90
C GLY A 88 -22.13 19.40 13.73
N ASP A 89 -22.49 20.31 12.82
CA ASP A 89 -23.29 19.99 11.65
C ASP A 89 -22.51 19.26 10.57
N LYS A 90 -22.71 17.94 10.48
CA LYS A 90 -22.13 17.08 9.45
C LYS A 90 -22.74 17.31 8.04
N GLN A 91 -23.78 18.13 7.92
CA GLN A 91 -24.35 18.52 6.63
C GLN A 91 -23.78 19.84 6.10
N SER A 92 -22.96 20.53 6.89
CA SER A 92 -22.28 21.76 6.46
C SER A 92 -21.40 21.54 5.24
N ALA A 93 -21.19 22.61 4.46
CA ALA A 93 -20.35 22.55 3.25
C ALA A 93 -18.90 22.16 3.58
N ASP A 94 -18.34 22.73 4.64
CA ASP A 94 -16.97 22.41 5.07
C ASP A 94 -16.83 20.94 5.50
N PHE A 95 -17.79 20.37 6.26
CA PHE A 95 -17.70 18.97 6.67
C PHE A 95 -17.76 18.03 5.47
N LYS A 96 -18.67 18.28 4.52
CA LYS A 96 -18.76 17.48 3.28
C LYS A 96 -17.49 17.59 2.43
N ALA A 97 -16.91 18.77 2.33
CA ALA A 97 -15.66 18.96 1.61
C ALA A 97 -14.48 18.25 2.31
N MET A 98 -14.45 18.27 3.66
CA MET A 98 -13.46 17.50 4.43
C MET A 98 -13.66 15.98 4.26
N GLU A 99 -14.89 15.49 4.21
CA GLU A 99 -15.17 14.07 3.92
C GLU A 99 -14.63 13.66 2.56
N VAL A 100 -14.84 14.46 1.51
CA VAL A 100 -14.28 14.21 0.18
C VAL A 100 -12.76 14.22 0.22
N TYR A 101 -12.14 15.15 0.93
CA TYR A 101 -10.69 15.22 1.10
C TYR A 101 -10.16 13.98 1.82
N LEU A 102 -10.79 13.54 2.91
CA LEU A 102 -10.43 12.32 3.62
C LEU A 102 -10.51 11.08 2.71
N LYS A 103 -11.58 10.96 1.91
CA LYS A 103 -11.73 9.86 0.94
C LYS A 103 -10.60 9.87 -0.11
N ARG A 104 -10.18 11.04 -0.59
CA ARG A 104 -9.00 11.17 -1.46
C ARG A 104 -7.72 10.74 -0.75
N VAL A 105 -7.52 11.15 0.51
CA VAL A 105 -6.37 10.75 1.34
C VAL A 105 -6.34 9.24 1.55
N TRP A 106 -7.47 8.59 1.79
CA TRP A 106 -7.55 7.14 1.90
C TRP A 106 -7.18 6.45 0.58
N PHE A 107 -7.76 6.93 -0.52
CA PHE A 107 -7.53 6.33 -1.84
C PHE A 107 -6.07 6.44 -2.29
N SER A 108 -5.45 7.59 -2.05
CA SER A 108 -4.09 7.89 -2.51
C SER A 108 -3.00 7.55 -1.51
N ASN A 109 -3.34 7.02 -0.34
CA ASN A 109 -2.42 6.78 0.78
C ASN A 109 -1.61 8.02 1.17
N GLY A 110 -2.27 9.19 1.18
CA GLY A 110 -1.65 10.47 1.51
C GLY A 110 -2.35 11.67 0.88
N ILE A 111 -1.78 12.85 1.11
CA ILE A 111 -2.35 14.14 0.68
C ILE A 111 -2.04 14.51 -0.77
N HIS A 112 -1.38 13.63 -1.53
CA HIS A 112 -1.01 13.86 -2.92
C HIS A 112 -1.75 12.89 -3.84
N HIS A 113 -2.03 13.33 -5.06
CA HIS A 113 -2.65 12.49 -6.07
C HIS A 113 -1.76 11.26 -6.35
N HIS A 114 -2.37 10.08 -6.37
CA HIS A 114 -1.65 8.79 -6.48
C HIS A 114 -0.86 8.64 -7.78
N TYR A 115 -1.27 9.32 -8.84
CA TYR A 115 -0.66 9.28 -10.18
C TYR A 115 0.15 10.55 -10.50
N GLY A 116 -0.49 11.73 -10.46
CA GLY A 116 0.12 13.00 -10.84
C GLY A 116 1.08 13.56 -9.79
N CYS A 117 1.06 13.02 -8.58
CA CYS A 117 1.89 13.42 -7.44
C CYS A 117 1.67 14.85 -6.91
N GLU A 118 0.76 15.64 -7.47
CA GLU A 118 0.41 16.98 -6.97
C GLU A 118 -0.42 16.87 -5.69
N LYS A 119 -0.26 17.89 -4.82
CA LYS A 119 -0.98 17.96 -3.56
C LYS A 119 -2.45 18.30 -3.79
N PHE A 120 -3.35 17.63 -3.05
CA PHE A 120 -4.77 17.94 -3.03
C PHE A 120 -5.03 19.30 -2.39
N VAL A 121 -5.89 20.09 -3.02
CA VAL A 121 -6.38 21.35 -2.45
C VAL A 121 -7.61 21.01 -1.57
N PRO A 122 -7.59 21.37 -0.26
CA PRO A 122 -8.75 21.18 0.61
C PRO A 122 -9.91 22.06 0.15
N GLY A 123 -11.12 21.50 0.15
CA GLY A 123 -12.36 22.27 -0.08
C GLY A 123 -12.99 22.84 1.18
N PHE A 124 -12.33 22.72 2.33
CA PHE A 124 -12.76 23.21 3.64
C PHE A 124 -11.75 24.19 4.21
N THR A 125 -12.18 25.04 5.17
CA THR A 125 -11.33 26.10 5.72
C THR A 125 -10.46 25.63 6.88
N PRO A 126 -9.26 26.26 7.10
CA PRO A 126 -8.44 26.00 8.29
C PRO A 126 -9.20 26.26 9.59
N GLU A 127 -10.05 27.31 9.63
CA GLU A 127 -10.85 27.70 10.79
C GLU A 127 -11.87 26.62 11.15
N PHE A 128 -12.57 26.07 10.15
CA PHE A 128 -13.47 24.93 10.34
C PHE A 128 -12.70 23.73 10.92
N PHE A 129 -11.57 23.38 10.32
CA PHE A 129 -10.82 22.19 10.74
C PHE A 129 -10.26 22.34 12.17
N LYS A 130 -9.79 23.54 12.55
CA LYS A 130 -9.35 23.83 13.92
C LYS A 130 -10.48 23.67 14.94
N GLN A 131 -11.66 24.20 14.62
CA GLN A 131 -12.86 24.06 15.47
C GLN A 131 -13.33 22.61 15.56
N ALA A 132 -13.29 21.88 14.45
CA ALA A 132 -13.67 20.48 14.40
C ALA A 132 -12.74 19.61 15.24
N LEU A 133 -11.42 19.78 15.14
CA LEU A 133 -10.44 19.11 15.97
C LEU A 133 -10.62 19.41 17.46
N ALA A 134 -10.93 20.66 17.83
CA ALA A 134 -11.19 21.05 19.21
C ALA A 134 -12.48 20.44 19.79
N SER A 135 -13.40 19.98 18.94
CA SER A 135 -14.66 19.33 19.35
C SER A 135 -14.53 17.82 19.59
N VAL A 136 -13.42 17.23 19.19
CA VAL A 136 -13.13 15.78 19.32
C VAL A 136 -12.40 15.53 20.65
N ASP A 137 -12.56 14.34 21.21
CA ASP A 137 -11.80 13.94 22.39
C ASP A 137 -10.30 13.97 22.07
N ALA A 138 -9.52 14.62 22.93
CA ALA A 138 -8.07 14.75 22.72
C ALA A 138 -7.33 13.40 22.67
N SER A 139 -7.87 12.36 23.29
CA SER A 139 -7.32 10.99 23.25
C SER A 139 -7.42 10.33 21.88
N GLU A 140 -8.35 10.79 21.04
CA GLU A 140 -8.54 10.30 19.66
C GLU A 140 -7.64 11.03 18.66
N LEU A 141 -7.01 12.13 19.05
CA LEU A 141 -6.15 12.93 18.19
C LEU A 141 -4.71 12.36 18.17
N PRO A 142 -4.03 12.39 17.02
CA PRO A 142 -2.67 11.88 16.88
C PRO A 142 -1.62 12.88 17.42
N LEU A 143 -1.81 13.35 18.66
CA LEU A 143 -0.87 14.25 19.30
C LEU A 143 0.37 13.49 19.75
N ALA A 144 1.53 14.14 19.64
CA ALA A 144 2.75 13.62 20.25
C ALA A 144 2.68 13.79 21.78
N GLU A 145 3.53 13.07 22.52
CA GLU A 145 3.60 13.21 23.96
C GLU A 145 3.90 14.67 24.37
N GLY A 146 3.01 15.23 25.18
CA GLY A 146 3.10 16.64 25.62
C GLY A 146 2.75 17.69 24.57
N GLN A 147 2.34 17.30 23.37
CA GLN A 147 1.96 18.24 22.31
C GLN A 147 0.54 18.80 22.55
N THR A 148 0.38 20.10 22.48
CA THR A 148 -0.94 20.74 22.52
C THR A 148 -1.62 20.66 21.15
N LEU A 149 -2.96 20.80 21.13
CA LEU A 149 -3.70 20.89 19.86
C LEU A 149 -3.24 22.07 19.01
N GLU A 150 -2.88 23.21 19.61
CA GLU A 150 -2.38 24.35 18.87
C GLU A 150 -1.07 24.05 18.18
N GLN A 151 -0.09 23.49 18.89
CA GLN A 151 1.19 23.06 18.30
C GLN A 151 0.99 22.03 17.20
N PHE A 152 0.02 21.12 17.36
CA PHE A 152 -0.32 20.17 16.31
C PHE A 152 -0.89 20.85 15.07
N CYS A 153 -1.80 21.81 15.25
CA CYS A 153 -2.34 22.59 14.14
C CYS A 153 -1.21 23.39 13.43
N ASP A 154 -0.33 24.03 14.19
CA ASP A 154 0.81 24.81 13.63
C ASP A 154 1.74 23.91 12.81
N GLU A 155 1.86 22.64 13.16
CA GLU A 155 2.68 21.67 12.42
C GLU A 155 2.00 21.18 11.12
N ILE A 156 0.70 20.81 11.16
CA ILE A 156 0.07 20.15 10.01
C ILE A 156 -0.68 21.10 9.07
N PHE A 157 -1.12 22.28 9.54
CA PHE A 157 -1.92 23.19 8.70
C PHE A 157 -1.15 23.75 7.50
N PRO A 158 0.13 24.16 7.62
CA PRO A 158 0.92 24.53 6.45
C PRO A 158 1.02 23.39 5.43
N VAL A 159 1.15 22.14 5.92
CA VAL A 159 1.22 20.97 5.05
C VAL A 159 -0.08 20.71 4.31
N ILE A 160 -1.24 20.93 4.95
CA ILE A 160 -2.55 20.72 4.33
C ILE A 160 -2.93 21.91 3.43
N PHE A 161 -2.82 23.15 3.92
CA PHE A 161 -3.46 24.31 3.34
C PHE A 161 -2.55 25.21 2.51
N ASP A 162 -1.22 25.25 2.76
CA ASP A 162 -0.30 26.05 1.96
C ASP A 162 0.13 25.28 0.70
N PRO A 163 -0.25 25.72 -0.51
CA PRO A 163 0.11 25.04 -1.75
C PRO A 163 1.62 25.01 -2.03
N ALA A 164 2.41 25.88 -1.40
CA ALA A 164 3.87 25.93 -1.59
C ALA A 164 4.61 24.91 -0.70
N VAL A 165 3.97 24.42 0.38
CA VAL A 165 4.58 23.45 1.28
C VAL A 165 4.35 22.04 0.76
N MET A 166 5.42 21.30 0.46
CA MET A 166 5.35 19.93 -0.06
C MET A 166 4.40 19.79 -1.27
N PRO A 167 4.60 20.56 -2.37
CA PRO A 167 3.66 20.64 -3.48
C PRO A 167 3.52 19.33 -4.26
N LYS A 168 4.57 18.48 -4.25
CA LYS A 168 4.60 17.20 -4.97
C LYS A 168 5.10 16.06 -4.07
N ARG A 169 4.48 14.89 -4.18
CA ARG A 169 4.96 13.67 -3.54
C ARG A 169 6.32 13.25 -4.09
N VAL A 170 6.44 13.20 -5.42
CA VAL A 170 7.67 12.90 -6.15
C VAL A 170 7.88 14.01 -7.16
N ASN A 171 9.01 14.71 -7.09
CA ASN A 171 9.45 15.68 -8.08
C ASN A 171 10.55 15.07 -8.95
N GLN A 172 10.45 15.27 -10.26
CA GLN A 172 11.44 14.82 -11.24
C GLN A 172 11.81 15.96 -12.21
N ALA A 173 11.69 17.22 -11.77
CA ALA A 173 12.01 18.38 -12.59
C ALA A 173 13.53 18.53 -12.76
N ASP A 174 13.97 18.76 -14.00
CA ASP A 174 15.37 18.99 -14.30
C ASP A 174 15.92 20.23 -13.57
N GLY A 175 17.13 20.11 -13.05
CA GLY A 175 17.86 21.22 -12.42
C GLY A 175 17.48 21.50 -10.96
N GLU A 176 16.59 20.71 -10.37
CA GLU A 176 16.24 20.78 -8.96
C GLU A 176 16.91 19.64 -8.16
N ASP A 177 17.05 19.81 -6.85
CA ASP A 177 17.38 18.71 -5.94
C ASP A 177 16.12 17.86 -5.73
N LEU A 178 16.07 16.71 -6.37
CA LEU A 178 14.90 15.85 -6.39
C LEU A 178 14.50 15.32 -5.00
N VAL A 179 15.48 15.17 -4.12
CA VAL A 179 15.26 14.71 -2.73
C VAL A 179 14.63 15.82 -1.89
N LEU A 180 15.18 17.03 -1.93
CA LEU A 180 14.68 18.15 -1.12
C LEU A 180 13.33 18.68 -1.58
N THR A 181 12.99 18.50 -2.86
CA THR A 181 11.75 19.02 -3.47
C THR A 181 10.62 17.97 -3.51
N SER A 182 10.88 16.73 -3.09
CA SER A 182 9.88 15.66 -2.96
C SER A 182 9.39 15.53 -1.53
N ALA A 183 8.06 15.33 -1.37
CA ALA A 183 7.43 15.15 -0.05
C ALA A 183 7.48 13.71 0.47
N CYS A 184 7.85 12.73 -0.37
CA CYS A 184 8.00 11.34 0.05
C CYS A 184 9.07 11.20 1.14
N ASN A 185 8.85 10.26 2.07
CA ASN A 185 9.59 10.17 3.34
C ASN A 185 10.69 9.10 3.30
N TYR A 186 11.46 9.08 2.21
CA TYR A 186 12.58 8.14 2.03
C TYR A 186 13.93 8.72 2.45
N TYR A 187 14.00 10.05 2.58
CA TYR A 187 15.21 10.79 2.91
C TYR A 187 14.92 11.81 4.00
N GLU A 188 15.82 11.98 4.96
CA GLU A 188 15.66 12.96 6.03
C GLU A 188 16.97 13.70 6.27
N GLY A 189 16.96 15.03 6.04
CA GLY A 189 18.14 15.88 6.20
C GLY A 189 19.28 15.60 5.23
N VAL A 190 18.98 14.97 4.11
CA VAL A 190 19.94 14.55 3.07
C VAL A 190 19.60 15.24 1.76
N THR A 191 20.62 15.72 1.03
CA THR A 191 20.48 16.20 -0.33
C THR A 191 20.55 15.05 -1.33
N GLN A 192 20.10 15.30 -2.59
CA GLN A 192 20.24 14.34 -3.67
C GLN A 192 21.70 13.89 -3.84
N LYS A 193 22.63 14.86 -3.88
CA LYS A 193 24.06 14.55 -4.03
C LYS A 193 24.60 13.67 -2.89
N GLU A 194 24.23 13.93 -1.66
CA GLU A 194 24.67 13.12 -0.52
C GLU A 194 24.11 11.70 -0.59
N ALA A 195 22.86 11.54 -1.06
CA ALA A 195 22.26 10.22 -1.26
C ALA A 195 22.97 9.44 -2.37
N GLU A 196 23.21 10.07 -3.52
CA GLU A 196 23.93 9.46 -4.65
C GLU A 196 25.38 9.08 -4.26
N ASP A 197 26.10 9.97 -3.60
CA ASP A 197 27.47 9.70 -3.12
C ASP A 197 27.50 8.51 -2.14
N PHE A 198 26.54 8.46 -1.21
CA PHE A 198 26.43 7.38 -0.23
C PHE A 198 26.25 6.01 -0.90
N TYR A 199 25.28 5.88 -1.80
CA TYR A 199 25.00 4.61 -2.46
C TYR A 199 26.05 4.25 -3.52
N ASN A 200 26.63 5.22 -4.21
CA ASN A 200 27.72 4.95 -5.14
C ASN A 200 28.97 4.41 -4.44
N ALA A 201 29.24 4.84 -3.21
CA ALA A 201 30.34 4.32 -2.40
C ALA A 201 30.18 2.85 -1.97
N LEU A 202 28.95 2.30 -1.99
CA LEU A 202 28.66 0.91 -1.65
C LEU A 202 28.82 -0.05 -2.86
N LYS A 203 28.83 0.48 -4.07
CA LYS A 203 28.89 -0.34 -5.29
C LYS A 203 30.31 -0.85 -5.53
N ASP A 204 30.45 -2.18 -5.71
CA ASP A 204 31.66 -2.79 -6.23
C ASP A 204 31.54 -2.96 -7.75
N PRO A 205 32.38 -2.29 -8.58
CA PRO A 205 32.32 -2.43 -10.04
C PRO A 205 32.60 -3.85 -10.55
N LYS A 206 33.10 -4.74 -9.71
CA LYS A 206 33.39 -6.14 -10.04
C LYS A 206 32.26 -7.10 -9.66
N ASP A 207 31.26 -6.61 -8.92
CA ASP A 207 30.09 -7.41 -8.57
C ASP A 207 29.12 -7.43 -9.75
N GLU A 208 28.96 -8.60 -10.36
CA GLU A 208 28.05 -8.82 -11.50
C GLU A 208 26.60 -8.99 -11.07
N THR A 209 26.35 -9.18 -9.76
CA THR A 209 25.01 -9.40 -9.19
C THR A 209 24.78 -8.55 -7.93
N PRO A 210 24.93 -7.21 -8.04
CA PRO A 210 24.80 -6.34 -6.87
C PRO A 210 23.37 -6.37 -6.34
N VAL A 211 23.22 -6.31 -5.02
CA VAL A 211 21.92 -6.12 -4.39
C VAL A 211 21.37 -4.71 -4.67
N SER A 212 20.06 -4.53 -4.54
CA SER A 212 19.39 -3.24 -4.70
C SER A 212 19.62 -2.35 -3.48
N TYR A 213 20.83 -1.75 -3.37
CA TYR A 213 21.18 -0.88 -2.25
C TYR A 213 20.14 0.20 -1.99
N GLY A 214 19.69 0.32 -0.74
CA GLY A 214 18.72 1.32 -0.32
C GLY A 214 17.25 0.90 -0.42
N LEU A 215 16.96 -0.26 -1.02
CA LEU A 215 15.60 -0.71 -1.33
C LEU A 215 14.65 -0.65 -0.12
N ASN A 216 15.11 -1.12 1.04
CA ASN A 216 14.34 -1.29 2.27
C ASN A 216 14.83 -0.40 3.42
N SER A 217 15.16 0.86 3.13
CA SER A 217 15.67 1.78 4.14
C SER A 217 15.23 3.23 3.91
N ARG A 218 15.19 4.02 4.99
CA ARG A 218 15.24 5.48 4.93
C ARG A 218 16.67 5.93 5.09
N LEU A 219 17.14 6.85 4.24
CA LEU A 219 18.45 7.47 4.39
C LEU A 219 18.30 8.75 5.20
N VAL A 220 19.05 8.85 6.30
CA VAL A 220 18.95 9.98 7.24
C VAL A 220 20.32 10.59 7.50
N LYS A 221 20.34 11.90 7.76
CA LYS A 221 21.55 12.58 8.21
C LYS A 221 21.38 13.00 9.67
N GLU A 222 22.06 12.28 10.57
CA GLU A 222 22.05 12.54 12.01
C GLU A 222 23.45 12.93 12.47
N ASN A 223 23.56 14.02 13.24
CA ASN A 223 24.84 14.52 13.73
C ASN A 223 25.91 14.69 12.61
N GLY A 224 25.47 15.12 11.42
CA GLY A 224 26.34 15.32 10.28
C GLY A 224 26.77 14.04 9.53
N ARG A 225 26.29 12.86 9.96
CA ARG A 225 26.59 11.57 9.35
C ARG A 225 25.37 11.03 8.60
N VAL A 226 25.56 10.64 7.35
CA VAL A 226 24.55 9.95 6.53
C VAL A 226 24.56 8.47 6.86
N GLN A 227 23.38 7.89 7.12
CA GLN A 227 23.21 6.48 7.49
C GLN A 227 21.82 5.95 7.11
N GLU A 228 21.69 4.65 6.94
CA GLU A 228 20.42 3.99 6.69
C GLU A 228 19.68 3.63 7.98
N LYS A 229 18.37 3.85 7.97
CA LYS A 229 17.41 3.27 8.92
C LYS A 229 16.68 2.13 8.19
N VAL A 230 17.16 0.92 8.37
CA VAL A 230 16.62 -0.26 7.68
C VAL A 230 15.21 -0.60 8.19
N TRP A 231 14.32 -0.95 7.28
CA TRP A 231 12.96 -1.41 7.54
C TRP A 231 12.99 -2.92 7.81
N LYS A 232 12.94 -3.27 9.07
CA LYS A 232 12.99 -4.64 9.56
C LYS A 232 12.38 -4.76 10.94
N VAL A 233 12.15 -5.98 11.41
CA VAL A 233 11.81 -6.25 12.80
C VAL A 233 12.88 -5.66 13.73
N GLY A 234 12.45 -4.91 14.72
CA GLY A 234 13.35 -4.16 15.63
C GLY A 234 14.05 -2.94 15.01
N GLY A 235 13.78 -2.62 13.73
CA GLY A 235 14.22 -1.41 13.04
C GLY A 235 13.08 -0.42 12.79
N LEU A 236 13.25 0.42 11.75
CA LEU A 236 12.19 1.31 11.32
C LEU A 236 11.01 0.47 10.79
N TYR A 237 9.77 0.84 11.12
CA TYR A 237 8.53 0.06 10.91
C TYR A 237 8.47 -1.28 11.67
N GLY A 238 9.37 -1.51 12.64
CA GLY A 238 9.49 -2.79 13.35
C GLY A 238 8.18 -3.34 13.90
N GLN A 239 7.35 -2.51 14.54
CA GLN A 239 6.06 -2.96 15.10
C GLN A 239 5.07 -3.45 14.05
N ALA A 240 5.02 -2.82 12.87
CA ALA A 240 4.18 -3.28 11.76
C ALA A 240 4.73 -4.57 11.18
N LEU A 241 6.05 -4.64 10.97
CA LEU A 241 6.73 -5.82 10.43
C LEU A 241 6.62 -7.04 11.38
N GLU A 242 6.66 -6.86 12.70
CA GLU A 242 6.39 -7.94 13.67
C GLU A 242 4.99 -8.55 13.47
N LYS A 243 3.97 -7.72 13.22
CA LYS A 243 2.61 -8.20 12.94
C LYS A 243 2.51 -8.90 11.58
N ILE A 244 3.20 -8.40 10.57
CA ILE A 244 3.28 -9.03 9.25
C ILE A 244 3.93 -10.40 9.39
N VAL A 245 5.08 -10.50 10.05
CA VAL A 245 5.79 -11.76 10.33
C VAL A 245 4.91 -12.76 11.09
N TYR A 246 4.16 -12.29 12.09
CA TYR A 246 3.21 -13.14 12.81
C TYR A 246 2.21 -13.83 11.89
N TRP A 247 1.60 -13.07 10.95
CA TRP A 247 0.63 -13.62 10.01
C TRP A 247 1.29 -14.46 8.92
N LEU A 248 2.47 -14.09 8.44
CA LEU A 248 3.24 -14.89 7.47
C LEU A 248 3.64 -16.24 8.05
N LYS A 249 4.03 -16.33 9.33
CA LYS A 249 4.31 -17.61 10.00
C LYS A 249 3.07 -18.51 10.11
N LYS A 250 1.87 -17.94 10.21
CA LYS A 250 0.62 -18.71 10.12
C LYS A 250 0.37 -19.17 8.67
N ALA A 251 0.60 -18.32 7.68
CA ALA A 251 0.49 -18.67 6.27
C ALA A 251 1.46 -19.81 5.90
N GLU A 252 2.71 -19.76 6.38
CA GLU A 252 3.71 -20.82 6.19
C GLU A 252 3.20 -22.19 6.67
N GLY A 253 2.47 -22.22 7.80
CA GLY A 253 1.89 -23.45 8.36
C GLY A 253 0.79 -24.09 7.52
N VAL A 254 0.22 -23.37 6.55
CA VAL A 254 -0.86 -23.81 5.64
C VAL A 254 -0.49 -23.65 4.16
N ALA A 255 0.78 -23.49 3.84
CA ALA A 255 1.27 -23.40 2.46
C ALA A 255 0.85 -24.64 1.64
N GLU A 256 0.55 -24.44 0.37
CA GLU A 256 0.04 -25.49 -0.51
C GLU A 256 1.13 -26.51 -0.90
N THR A 257 2.36 -26.04 -1.01
CA THR A 257 3.51 -26.81 -1.48
C THR A 257 4.73 -26.55 -0.59
N PRO A 258 5.71 -27.47 -0.55
CA PRO A 258 6.99 -27.21 0.12
C PRO A 258 7.73 -25.98 -0.46
N GLU A 259 7.61 -25.74 -1.77
CA GLU A 259 8.19 -24.61 -2.47
C GLU A 259 7.59 -23.30 -1.97
N GLN A 260 6.25 -23.19 -1.92
CA GLN A 260 5.56 -22.01 -1.38
C GLN A 260 5.91 -21.79 0.10
N LYS A 261 5.99 -22.86 0.87
CA LYS A 261 6.45 -22.77 2.26
C LYS A 261 7.83 -22.14 2.37
N ALA A 262 8.77 -22.55 1.50
CA ALA A 262 10.13 -21.99 1.46
C ALA A 262 10.12 -20.50 1.06
N VAL A 263 9.25 -20.10 0.12
CA VAL A 263 9.03 -18.70 -0.26
C VAL A 263 8.62 -17.87 0.96
N ILE A 264 7.59 -18.31 1.67
CA ILE A 264 7.06 -17.58 2.85
C ILE A 264 8.12 -17.51 3.96
N ALA A 265 8.82 -18.61 4.24
CA ALA A 265 9.88 -18.66 5.25
C ALA A 265 11.03 -17.69 4.91
N LYS A 266 11.44 -17.59 3.63
CA LYS A 266 12.48 -16.69 3.20
C LYS A 266 12.05 -15.22 3.29
N LEU A 267 10.79 -14.90 3.01
CA LEU A 267 10.23 -13.57 3.22
C LEU A 267 10.23 -13.18 4.71
N VAL A 268 9.89 -14.12 5.59
CA VAL A 268 9.97 -13.90 7.04
C VAL A 268 11.40 -13.59 7.47
N GLU A 269 12.39 -14.37 6.99
CA GLU A 269 13.81 -14.14 7.25
C GLU A 269 14.26 -12.74 6.78
N TYR A 270 13.81 -12.32 5.58
CA TYR A 270 14.08 -10.98 5.08
C TYR A 270 13.54 -9.88 6.01
N TYR A 271 12.31 -9.99 6.49
CA TYR A 271 11.76 -9.00 7.43
C TYR A 271 12.44 -8.99 8.79
N GLU A 272 12.92 -10.15 9.25
CA GLU A 272 13.65 -10.27 10.51
C GLU A 272 15.07 -9.69 10.41
N THR A 273 15.76 -9.90 9.29
CA THR A 273 17.15 -9.48 9.10
C THR A 273 17.29 -8.12 8.44
N GLY A 274 16.42 -7.79 7.50
CA GLY A 274 16.55 -6.64 6.61
C GLY A 274 17.64 -6.81 5.55
N ASP A 275 18.16 -8.02 5.36
CA ASP A 275 19.26 -8.31 4.43
C ASP A 275 18.75 -8.40 2.98
N LEU A 276 19.35 -7.59 2.10
CA LEU A 276 18.96 -7.51 0.70
C LEU A 276 19.32 -8.76 -0.11
N LYS A 277 20.37 -9.51 0.30
CA LYS A 277 20.67 -10.79 -0.33
C LYS A 277 19.59 -11.83 -0.03
N THR A 278 19.08 -11.83 1.19
CA THR A 278 17.92 -12.65 1.57
C THR A 278 16.68 -12.29 0.75
N PHE A 279 16.49 -11.00 0.40
CA PHE A 279 15.42 -10.57 -0.50
C PHE A 279 15.58 -11.11 -1.92
N ASP A 280 16.79 -11.09 -2.49
CA ASP A 280 17.07 -11.70 -3.79
C ASP A 280 16.78 -13.21 -3.78
N ASP A 281 17.22 -13.91 -2.72
CA ASP A 281 16.96 -15.34 -2.57
C ASP A 281 15.43 -15.64 -2.46
N TYR A 282 14.67 -14.77 -1.77
CA TYR A 282 13.21 -14.82 -1.73
C TYR A 282 12.62 -14.67 -3.15
N ALA A 283 13.04 -13.66 -3.90
CA ALA A 283 12.54 -13.40 -5.24
C ALA A 283 12.81 -14.58 -6.19
N ILE A 284 14.00 -15.20 -6.10
CA ILE A 284 14.35 -16.40 -6.86
C ILE A 284 13.45 -17.59 -6.52
N LEU A 285 13.13 -17.81 -5.24
CA LEU A 285 12.21 -18.87 -4.82
C LEU A 285 10.78 -18.58 -5.30
N TRP A 286 10.31 -17.35 -5.17
CA TRP A 286 8.97 -16.94 -5.59
C TRP A 286 8.74 -17.16 -7.08
N VAL A 287 9.68 -16.74 -7.94
CA VAL A 287 9.61 -16.94 -9.40
C VAL A 287 9.55 -18.41 -9.80
N LYS A 288 10.13 -19.31 -9.00
CA LYS A 288 10.13 -20.76 -9.23
C LYS A 288 8.86 -21.47 -8.76
N ASP A 289 8.06 -20.86 -7.91
CA ASP A 289 6.78 -21.45 -7.44
C ASP A 289 5.68 -21.26 -8.48
N LEU A 290 5.63 -22.17 -9.46
CA LEU A 290 4.63 -22.17 -10.53
C LEU A 290 3.40 -23.04 -10.23
N ASN A 291 3.44 -23.86 -9.19
CA ASN A 291 2.42 -24.87 -8.93
C ASN A 291 1.35 -24.45 -7.92
N SER A 292 1.63 -23.49 -7.06
CA SER A 292 0.68 -22.97 -6.09
C SER A 292 -0.51 -22.29 -6.79
N ARG A 293 -1.73 -22.51 -6.29
CA ARG A 293 -2.94 -21.85 -6.79
C ARG A 293 -3.09 -20.45 -6.21
N VAL A 294 -2.79 -20.29 -4.91
CA VAL A 294 -2.75 -19.00 -4.22
C VAL A 294 -1.38 -18.39 -4.41
N ASP A 295 -1.34 -17.12 -4.79
CA ASP A 295 -0.11 -16.37 -4.97
C ASP A 295 -0.20 -15.02 -4.25
N PHE A 296 0.94 -14.40 -3.95
CA PHE A 296 0.99 -13.15 -3.22
C PHE A 296 2.24 -12.34 -3.53
N VAL A 297 2.09 -11.04 -3.42
CA VAL A 297 3.18 -10.08 -3.26
C VAL A 297 3.04 -9.49 -1.86
N ASN A 298 4.13 -9.35 -1.14
CA ASN A 298 4.16 -8.72 0.17
C ASN A 298 5.57 -8.19 0.43
N GLY A 299 5.74 -6.88 0.40
CA GLY A 299 7.11 -6.34 0.53
C GLY A 299 7.31 -4.91 0.13
N PHE A 300 8.58 -4.56 0.15
CA PHE A 300 9.13 -3.33 -0.41
C PHE A 300 9.64 -3.67 -1.81
N THR A 301 8.84 -3.41 -2.85
CA THR A 301 9.04 -4.03 -4.16
C THR A 301 9.31 -3.01 -5.25
N GLU A 302 8.47 -1.98 -5.39
CA GLU A 302 8.55 -1.03 -6.49
C GLU A 302 9.12 0.32 -6.07
N SER A 303 10.09 0.83 -6.84
CA SER A 303 10.85 2.03 -6.49
C SER A 303 10.43 3.31 -7.22
N TYR A 304 9.39 3.29 -8.05
CA TYR A 304 8.94 4.48 -8.79
C TYR A 304 8.36 5.59 -7.87
N GLY A 305 8.07 5.30 -6.61
CA GLY A 305 7.68 6.27 -5.58
C GLY A 305 8.86 7.07 -5.00
N ASP A 306 10.09 6.70 -5.30
CA ASP A 306 11.31 7.39 -4.90
C ASP A 306 11.82 8.25 -6.08
N PRO A 307 12.11 9.56 -5.89
CA PRO A 307 12.65 10.41 -6.94
C PRO A 307 13.97 9.91 -7.53
N LEU A 308 14.75 9.14 -6.78
CA LEU A 308 16.01 8.51 -7.24
C LEU A 308 15.83 7.06 -7.73
N GLY A 309 14.63 6.49 -7.62
CA GLY A 309 14.34 5.13 -8.06
C GLY A 309 15.06 4.02 -7.27
N MET A 310 15.49 4.29 -6.04
CA MET A 310 16.31 3.39 -5.23
C MET A 310 15.51 2.71 -4.12
N LYS A 311 14.57 3.43 -3.50
CA LYS A 311 13.82 2.97 -2.32
C LYS A 311 12.45 2.48 -2.70
N ALA A 312 12.09 1.29 -2.23
CA ALA A 312 10.83 0.66 -2.59
C ALA A 312 9.69 1.05 -1.65
N SER A 313 8.52 1.29 -2.24
CA SER A 313 7.27 1.42 -1.50
C SER A 313 6.76 0.07 -1.03
N TRP A 314 6.06 0.09 0.13
CA TRP A 314 5.32 -1.05 0.61
C TRP A 314 4.15 -1.37 -0.33
N GLU A 315 4.02 -2.63 -0.67
CA GLU A 315 2.84 -3.15 -1.35
C GLU A 315 2.50 -4.57 -0.91
N SER A 316 1.25 -4.96 -1.07
CA SER A 316 0.84 -6.33 -0.92
C SER A 316 -0.39 -6.63 -1.79
N LEU A 317 -0.36 -7.79 -2.40
CA LEU A 317 -1.42 -8.34 -3.24
C LEU A 317 -1.61 -9.81 -2.87
N VAL A 318 -2.85 -10.25 -2.73
CA VAL A 318 -3.19 -11.66 -2.53
C VAL A 318 -4.19 -12.06 -3.58
N ASN A 319 -3.88 -13.08 -4.35
CA ASN A 319 -4.70 -13.58 -5.43
C ASN A 319 -4.67 -15.11 -5.53
N PHE A 320 -5.49 -15.66 -6.39
CA PHE A 320 -5.43 -17.06 -6.78
C PHE A 320 -5.75 -17.23 -8.26
N LYS A 321 -5.20 -18.28 -8.87
CA LYS A 321 -5.34 -18.56 -10.29
C LYS A 321 -6.79 -18.77 -10.67
N ASP A 322 -7.28 -18.02 -11.68
CA ASP A 322 -8.45 -18.36 -12.46
C ASP A 322 -8.07 -19.44 -13.48
N LEU A 323 -8.45 -20.68 -13.21
CA LEU A 323 -8.05 -21.83 -14.01
C LEU A 323 -8.61 -21.79 -15.45
N GLU A 324 -9.75 -21.13 -15.66
CA GLU A 324 -10.31 -20.96 -17.00
C GLU A 324 -9.52 -19.90 -17.79
N ALA A 325 -9.26 -18.74 -17.17
CA ALA A 325 -8.44 -17.70 -17.77
C ALA A 325 -7.01 -18.20 -18.06
N THR A 326 -6.42 -18.98 -17.14
CA THR A 326 -5.11 -19.60 -17.34
C THR A 326 -5.07 -20.47 -18.60
N ARG A 327 -6.06 -21.36 -18.81
CA ARG A 327 -6.12 -22.19 -20.03
C ARG A 327 -6.25 -21.37 -21.31
N ARG A 328 -7.01 -20.27 -21.27
CA ARG A 328 -7.12 -19.33 -22.40
C ARG A 328 -5.78 -18.69 -22.73
N THR A 329 -5.06 -18.22 -21.70
CA THR A 329 -3.74 -17.61 -21.84
C THR A 329 -2.71 -18.61 -22.35
N GLU A 330 -2.71 -19.86 -21.87
CA GLU A 330 -1.87 -20.94 -22.36
C GLU A 330 -2.10 -21.19 -23.87
N THR A 331 -3.36 -21.16 -24.33
CA THR A 331 -3.67 -21.30 -25.74
C THR A 331 -3.09 -20.14 -26.57
N ILE A 332 -3.18 -18.91 -26.08
CA ILE A 332 -2.60 -17.73 -26.76
C ILE A 332 -1.08 -17.86 -26.80
N SER A 333 -0.45 -18.18 -25.66
CA SER A 333 1.00 -18.34 -25.55
C SER A 333 1.56 -19.43 -26.44
N ALA A 334 0.87 -20.56 -26.56
CA ALA A 334 1.24 -21.64 -27.46
C ALA A 334 1.20 -21.25 -28.95
N ASN A 335 0.49 -20.18 -29.29
CA ASN A 335 0.39 -19.64 -30.64
C ASN A 335 1.11 -18.29 -30.78
N ALA A 336 1.96 -17.90 -29.84
CA ALA A 336 2.63 -16.60 -29.84
C ALA A 336 3.41 -16.35 -31.14
N GLN A 337 4.13 -17.37 -31.64
CA GLN A 337 4.89 -17.27 -32.90
C GLN A 337 3.96 -16.95 -34.10
N TRP A 338 2.74 -17.52 -34.13
CA TRP A 338 1.80 -17.21 -35.20
C TRP A 338 1.42 -15.71 -35.19
N PHE A 339 1.22 -15.10 -34.02
CA PHE A 339 0.92 -13.67 -33.92
C PHE A 339 2.11 -12.79 -34.33
N GLU A 340 3.35 -13.21 -34.02
CA GLU A 340 4.54 -12.49 -34.45
C GLU A 340 4.76 -12.55 -35.99
N ASP A 341 4.33 -13.63 -36.64
CA ASP A 341 4.49 -13.84 -38.08
C ASP A 341 3.42 -13.11 -38.91
N HIS A 342 2.31 -12.62 -38.33
CA HIS A 342 1.13 -12.01 -38.99
C HIS A 342 0.77 -10.65 -38.41
#